data_173b33a95fed4c9b2ea15e5b7919f472
#
_entry.id   173b33a95fed4c9b2ea15e5b7919f472
#
_cell.length_a   1.000
_cell.length_b   1.000
_cell.length_c   1.000
_cell.angle_alpha   90.00
_cell.angle_beta   90.00
_cell.angle_gamma   90.00
#
_symmetry.space_group_name_H-M   'P 1'
#
loop_
_entity.id
_entity.type
_entity.pdbx_description
1 polymer ?
#
loop_
_entity_poly.entity_id
_entity_poly.type
_entity_poly.pdbx_seq_one_letter_code
_entity_poly.pdbx_strand_id
1 'polypeptide(L)'
;MSELKNNIQPEDELILDIQNLTVHYVLEDETVEAVNDISIQLKKGQILGLVGETGAGKTSTALSILNLIPDPPGIIKAGSIKVCGKDVLKMSQHELEQVRGSDVSMIFQDPMTSLNPVFTVGEQIAESVLLHEHCDERTARQRAEEMLQLVGIPKERANEYPHQFSGGMKQRVVIAIALACNPKLLLADEPTTALDVTIQAQVLDMMISLKQKMDTSMIFITHDLGIVAEICDEVAVMYAGRIIERGNLDEVFNHTKHPYTEGLFNSLPDIDNRTSELHPIPGLMPDPTKLPKGCAFAPRCPYARPECIETPQVEKHFSETHAVMCSAYQDPNFRIRREEG
;
A
#
# COMPACT_ATOMS: atom_id res chain seq x y z
N MET A 1 4.25 -20.05 40.86
CA MET A 1 4.72 -19.25 39.71
C MET A 1 3.78 -19.55 38.55
N SER A 2 2.73 -18.75 38.42
CA SER A 2 1.71 -18.93 37.40
C SER A 2 2.16 -18.14 36.15
N GLU A 3 2.38 -18.88 35.08
CA GLU A 3 2.61 -18.32 33.77
C GLU A 3 1.39 -17.47 33.34
N LEU A 4 1.57 -16.18 33.25
CA LEU A 4 0.68 -15.27 32.52
C LEU A 4 0.80 -15.64 31.03
N LYS A 5 -0.06 -16.56 30.57
CA LYS A 5 -0.35 -16.69 29.15
C LYS A 5 -1.01 -15.37 28.71
N ASN A 6 -0.29 -14.54 27.99
CA ASN A 6 -0.88 -13.44 27.26
C ASN A 6 -1.95 -14.03 26.32
N ASN A 7 -3.22 -13.83 26.67
CA ASN A 7 -4.35 -14.07 25.78
C ASN A 7 -4.36 -12.92 24.74
N ILE A 8 -3.48 -12.99 23.75
CA ILE A 8 -3.60 -12.18 22.55
C ILE A 8 -4.80 -12.77 21.80
N GLN A 9 -5.83 -11.97 21.60
CA GLN A 9 -6.96 -12.37 20.75
C GLN A 9 -6.40 -12.51 19.34
N PRO A 10 -6.88 -13.46 18.51
CA PRO A 10 -6.40 -13.64 17.13
C PRO A 10 -6.49 -12.37 16.28
N GLU A 11 -7.40 -11.47 16.64
CA GLU A 11 -7.62 -10.17 15.97
C GLU A 11 -6.54 -9.12 16.30
N ASP A 12 -5.73 -9.34 17.35
CA ASP A 12 -4.63 -8.44 17.74
C ASP A 12 -3.26 -8.90 17.20
N GLU A 13 -3.20 -9.96 16.41
CA GLU A 13 -1.96 -10.45 15.80
C GLU A 13 -1.49 -9.49 14.71
N LEU A 14 -0.29 -8.89 14.88
CA LEU A 14 0.33 -8.05 13.86
C LEU A 14 0.91 -8.93 12.73
N ILE A 15 0.42 -8.70 11.52
CA ILE A 15 0.97 -9.32 10.30
C ILE A 15 2.15 -8.50 9.77
N LEU A 16 2.08 -7.18 9.91
CA LEU A 16 3.17 -6.28 9.53
C LEU A 16 3.44 -5.30 10.66
N ASP A 17 4.72 -5.10 10.98
CA ASP A 17 5.22 -4.08 11.89
C ASP A 17 6.46 -3.40 11.28
N ILE A 18 6.28 -2.19 10.78
CA ILE A 18 7.34 -1.32 10.27
C ILE A 18 7.61 -0.26 11.32
N GLN A 19 8.87 -0.07 11.69
CA GLN A 19 9.29 0.93 12.67
C GLN A 19 10.44 1.78 12.10
N ASN A 20 10.22 3.09 12.05
CA ASN A 20 11.21 4.13 11.69
C ASN A 20 11.92 3.85 10.36
N LEU A 21 11.20 3.33 9.36
CA LEU A 21 11.76 2.97 8.06
C LEU A 21 12.21 4.22 7.31
N THR A 22 13.47 4.19 6.85
CA THR A 22 14.06 5.24 6.02
C THR A 22 14.74 4.59 4.81
N VAL A 23 14.37 5.05 3.60
CA VAL A 23 14.88 4.54 2.32
C VAL A 23 15.35 5.70 1.45
N HIS A 24 16.59 5.60 0.99
CA HIS A 24 17.19 6.56 0.08
C HIS A 24 17.63 5.88 -1.21
N TYR A 25 17.60 6.63 -2.32
CA TYR A 25 18.27 6.24 -3.56
C TYR A 25 19.46 7.19 -3.77
N VAL A 26 20.66 6.61 -3.72
CA VAL A 26 21.93 7.36 -3.81
C VAL A 26 22.40 7.31 -5.25
N LEU A 27 22.26 8.42 -5.97
CA LEU A 27 22.75 8.63 -7.33
C LEU A 27 24.14 9.28 -7.28
N GLU A 28 24.81 9.41 -8.42
CA GLU A 28 26.18 9.97 -8.49
C GLU A 28 26.27 11.38 -7.87
N ASP A 29 25.33 12.26 -8.17
CA ASP A 29 25.36 13.67 -7.78
C ASP A 29 24.32 14.06 -6.73
N GLU A 30 23.34 13.16 -6.43
CA GLU A 30 22.22 13.49 -5.54
C GLU A 30 21.69 12.28 -4.78
N THR A 31 21.00 12.54 -3.69
CA THR A 31 20.30 11.51 -2.91
C THR A 31 18.80 11.81 -2.88
N VAL A 32 18.01 10.87 -3.34
CA VAL A 32 16.54 10.92 -3.29
C VAL A 32 16.09 10.34 -1.96
N GLU A 33 15.46 11.13 -1.11
CA GLU A 33 14.89 10.71 0.18
C GLU A 33 13.47 10.17 -0.05
N ALA A 34 13.37 8.90 -0.45
CA ALA A 34 12.10 8.32 -0.90
C ALA A 34 11.15 7.96 0.25
N VAL A 35 11.69 7.51 1.40
CA VAL A 35 10.93 7.18 2.62
C VAL A 35 11.71 7.71 3.81
N ASN A 36 11.01 8.42 4.71
CA ASN A 36 11.62 9.19 5.79
C ASN A 36 10.92 8.94 7.10
N ASP A 37 11.47 8.01 7.91
CA ASP A 37 11.04 7.74 9.29
C ASP A 37 9.54 7.40 9.39
N ILE A 38 9.09 6.37 8.63
CA ILE A 38 7.71 5.90 8.69
C ILE A 38 7.56 4.69 9.61
N SER A 39 6.41 4.63 10.28
CA SER A 39 6.00 3.47 11.08
C SER A 39 4.58 3.07 10.69
N ILE A 40 4.39 1.77 10.40
CA ILE A 40 3.11 1.19 9.96
C ILE A 40 2.91 -0.11 10.72
N GLN A 41 1.71 -0.31 11.26
CA GLN A 41 1.27 -1.58 11.80
C GLN A 41 0.02 -2.03 11.08
N LEU A 42 -0.07 -3.33 10.77
CA LEU A 42 -1.24 -3.93 10.14
C LEU A 42 -1.61 -5.19 10.91
N LYS A 43 -2.83 -5.25 11.39
CA LYS A 43 -3.38 -6.43 12.07
C LYS A 43 -3.85 -7.47 11.07
N LYS A 44 -3.98 -8.71 11.54
CA LYS A 44 -4.51 -9.81 10.76
C LYS A 44 -5.91 -9.50 10.22
N GLY A 45 -6.12 -9.79 8.96
CA GLY A 45 -7.39 -9.61 8.27
C GLY A 45 -7.75 -8.17 7.91
N GLN A 46 -6.96 -7.16 8.29
CA GLN A 46 -7.20 -5.74 7.96
C GLN A 46 -6.75 -5.37 6.55
N ILE A 47 -7.35 -4.30 6.02
CA ILE A 47 -6.93 -3.60 4.81
C ILE A 47 -6.48 -2.19 5.20
N LEU A 48 -5.20 -1.89 4.96
CA LEU A 48 -4.65 -0.55 5.09
C LEU A 48 -4.58 0.13 3.71
N GLY A 49 -5.25 1.26 3.54
CA GLY A 49 -5.08 2.14 2.40
C GLY A 49 -3.83 3.01 2.57
N LEU A 50 -2.85 2.89 1.66
CA LEU A 50 -1.70 3.78 1.61
C LEU A 50 -1.88 4.76 0.45
N VAL A 51 -2.22 6.00 0.76
CA VAL A 51 -2.63 7.01 -0.23
C VAL A 51 -1.67 8.18 -0.31
N GLY A 52 -1.62 8.85 -1.45
CA GLY A 52 -0.77 10.04 -1.67
C GLY A 52 -0.47 10.24 -3.14
N GLU A 53 0.08 11.41 -3.48
CA GLU A 53 0.48 11.75 -4.85
C GLU A 53 1.59 10.80 -5.37
N THR A 54 1.77 10.77 -6.70
CA THR A 54 2.90 10.05 -7.34
C THR A 54 4.22 10.60 -6.80
N GLY A 55 5.16 9.71 -6.47
CA GLY A 55 6.43 10.11 -5.85
C GLY A 55 6.37 10.28 -4.32
N ALA A 56 5.23 10.07 -3.66
CA ALA A 56 5.13 10.16 -2.19
C ALA A 56 5.91 9.09 -1.42
N GLY A 57 6.40 8.02 -2.08
CA GLY A 57 7.17 6.94 -1.45
C GLY A 57 6.41 5.62 -1.25
N LYS A 58 5.16 5.53 -1.73
CA LYS A 58 4.26 4.37 -1.53
C LYS A 58 4.85 3.06 -2.05
N THR A 59 5.24 3.02 -3.33
CA THR A 59 5.87 1.85 -3.96
C THR A 59 7.21 1.49 -3.30
N SER A 60 8.04 2.48 -2.93
CA SER A 60 9.29 2.24 -2.20
C SER A 60 9.04 1.59 -0.83
N THR A 61 7.96 1.97 -0.15
CA THR A 61 7.53 1.32 1.09
C THR A 61 7.16 -0.15 0.84
N ALA A 62 6.35 -0.44 -0.19
CA ALA A 62 5.96 -1.81 -0.54
C ALA A 62 7.17 -2.68 -0.92
N LEU A 63 8.09 -2.16 -1.74
CA LEU A 63 9.32 -2.85 -2.12
C LEU A 63 10.23 -3.12 -0.91
N SER A 64 10.24 -2.22 0.08
CA SER A 64 11.00 -2.43 1.32
C SER A 64 10.47 -3.59 2.15
N ILE A 65 9.14 -3.79 2.19
CA ILE A 65 8.51 -4.92 2.91
C ILE A 65 8.98 -6.25 2.33
N LEU A 66 9.19 -6.29 1.01
CA LEU A 66 9.72 -7.47 0.31
C LEU A 66 11.25 -7.51 0.28
N ASN A 67 11.94 -6.50 0.83
CA ASN A 67 13.38 -6.31 0.67
C ASN A 67 13.81 -6.40 -0.81
N LEU A 68 13.05 -5.69 -1.70
CA LEU A 68 13.25 -5.63 -3.15
C LEU A 68 13.71 -4.24 -3.61
N ILE A 69 14.17 -3.40 -2.69
CA ILE A 69 14.80 -2.13 -3.07
C ILE A 69 16.06 -2.45 -3.87
N PRO A 70 16.19 -1.94 -5.12
CA PRO A 70 17.35 -2.24 -5.95
C PRO A 70 18.61 -1.59 -5.35
N ASP A 71 19.62 -2.39 -5.03
CA ASP A 71 20.89 -1.93 -4.48
C ASP A 71 22.04 -2.31 -5.46
N PRO A 72 22.74 -1.34 -6.07
CA PRO A 72 22.46 0.10 -6.10
C PRO A 72 21.26 0.48 -7.00
N PRO A 73 20.67 1.69 -6.93
CA PRO A 73 21.06 2.84 -6.11
C PRO A 73 20.34 2.95 -4.76
N GLY A 74 19.39 2.06 -4.43
CA GLY A 74 18.56 2.15 -3.24
C GLY A 74 19.24 1.57 -2.00
N ILE A 75 19.03 2.21 -0.86
CA ILE A 75 19.56 1.78 0.43
C ILE A 75 18.50 1.96 1.51
N ILE A 76 18.26 0.93 2.30
CA ILE A 76 17.48 1.04 3.55
C ILE A 76 18.45 1.57 4.63
N LYS A 77 18.30 2.83 5.00
CA LYS A 77 19.18 3.55 5.92
C LYS A 77 18.94 3.21 7.39
N ALA A 78 17.67 3.03 7.76
CA ALA A 78 17.25 2.80 9.14
C ALA A 78 15.90 2.09 9.19
N GLY A 79 15.55 1.61 10.38
CA GLY A 79 14.28 1.00 10.70
C GLY A 79 14.32 -0.53 10.78
N SER A 80 13.17 -1.10 11.03
CA SER A 80 12.94 -2.55 11.02
C SER A 80 11.61 -2.86 10.33
N ILE A 81 11.54 -4.00 9.68
CA ILE A 81 10.33 -4.50 9.01
C ILE A 81 10.11 -5.93 9.45
N LYS A 82 9.01 -6.18 10.16
CA LYS A 82 8.63 -7.53 10.54
C LYS A 82 7.36 -7.95 9.80
N VAL A 83 7.45 -9.07 9.10
CA VAL A 83 6.31 -9.75 8.48
C VAL A 83 6.07 -11.05 9.25
N CYS A 84 4.85 -11.24 9.77
CA CYS A 84 4.51 -12.39 10.61
C CYS A 84 5.52 -12.61 11.76
N GLY A 85 5.98 -11.53 12.38
CA GLY A 85 6.96 -11.53 13.47
C GLY A 85 8.42 -11.72 13.08
N LYS A 86 8.72 -11.98 11.79
CA LYS A 86 10.07 -12.20 11.28
C LYS A 86 10.65 -10.90 10.67
N ASP A 87 11.84 -10.49 11.07
CA ASP A 87 12.51 -9.28 10.56
C ASP A 87 13.13 -9.55 9.18
N VAL A 88 12.46 -9.03 8.12
CA VAL A 88 12.85 -9.28 6.72
C VAL A 88 14.20 -8.63 6.35
N LEU A 89 14.62 -7.58 7.05
CA LEU A 89 15.90 -6.93 6.79
C LEU A 89 17.11 -7.73 7.29
N LYS A 90 16.87 -8.73 8.16
CA LYS A 90 17.91 -9.61 8.72
C LYS A 90 17.94 -11.00 8.10
N MET A 91 17.02 -11.28 7.18
CA MET A 91 16.94 -12.57 6.51
C MET A 91 18.05 -12.75 5.49
N SER A 92 18.53 -13.98 5.35
CA SER A 92 19.33 -14.40 4.22
C SER A 92 18.49 -14.41 2.93
N GLN A 93 19.16 -14.41 1.77
CA GLN A 93 18.47 -14.49 0.47
C GLN A 93 17.54 -15.71 0.37
N HIS A 94 17.98 -16.86 0.88
CA HIS A 94 17.18 -18.10 0.87
C HIS A 94 15.91 -17.97 1.75
N GLU A 95 15.99 -17.33 2.93
CA GLU A 95 14.83 -17.09 3.78
C GLU A 95 13.86 -16.09 3.13
N LEU A 96 14.37 -15.05 2.45
CA LEU A 96 13.57 -14.10 1.70
C LEU A 96 12.81 -14.77 0.54
N GLU A 97 13.44 -15.69 -0.18
CA GLU A 97 12.80 -16.47 -1.23
C GLU A 97 11.66 -17.34 -0.71
N GLN A 98 11.79 -17.86 0.52
CA GLN A 98 10.70 -18.62 1.15
C GLN A 98 9.53 -17.74 1.59
N VAL A 99 9.79 -16.50 2.02
CA VAL A 99 8.75 -15.57 2.49
C VAL A 99 8.00 -14.91 1.33
N ARG A 100 8.73 -14.54 0.27
CA ARG A 100 8.16 -13.92 -0.94
C ARG A 100 7.29 -14.95 -1.68
N GLY A 101 6.04 -14.60 -1.91
CA GLY A 101 5.04 -15.46 -2.57
C GLY A 101 4.26 -16.36 -1.61
N SER A 102 4.80 -16.74 -0.44
CA SER A 102 4.14 -17.59 0.55
C SER A 102 3.58 -16.82 1.75
N ASP A 103 4.41 -16.07 2.50
CA ASP A 103 3.94 -15.23 3.61
C ASP A 103 3.48 -13.85 3.10
N VAL A 104 4.22 -13.25 2.15
CA VAL A 104 3.90 -11.96 1.53
C VAL A 104 3.98 -12.02 0.02
N SER A 105 2.98 -11.48 -0.65
CA SER A 105 2.93 -11.38 -2.11
C SER A 105 2.61 -9.96 -2.56
N MET A 106 2.93 -9.63 -3.83
CA MET A 106 2.73 -8.30 -4.37
C MET A 106 2.10 -8.36 -5.77
N ILE A 107 1.12 -7.47 -5.97
CA ILE A 107 0.60 -7.11 -7.28
C ILE A 107 1.27 -5.78 -7.65
N PHE A 108 2.06 -5.79 -8.73
CA PHE A 108 2.75 -4.61 -9.25
C PHE A 108 1.82 -3.75 -10.11
N GLN A 109 2.17 -2.48 -10.25
CA GLN A 109 1.37 -1.44 -10.89
C GLN A 109 0.96 -1.74 -12.35
N ASP A 110 1.77 -2.48 -13.12
CA ASP A 110 1.49 -2.76 -14.53
C ASP A 110 1.29 -4.26 -14.79
N PRO A 111 0.05 -4.73 -15.00
CA PRO A 111 -0.22 -6.12 -15.31
C PRO A 111 0.28 -6.54 -16.70
N MET A 112 0.53 -5.57 -17.60
CA MET A 112 0.95 -5.86 -18.97
C MET A 112 2.40 -6.32 -19.01
N THR A 113 3.25 -5.82 -18.13
CA THR A 113 4.66 -6.17 -18.00
C THR A 113 4.90 -7.30 -17.00
N SER A 114 3.92 -7.61 -16.13
CA SER A 114 4.04 -8.62 -15.08
C SER A 114 3.94 -10.05 -15.61
N LEU A 115 3.26 -10.27 -16.75
CA LEU A 115 3.09 -11.61 -17.34
C LEU A 115 4.14 -11.87 -18.40
N ASN A 116 4.81 -13.03 -18.32
CA ASN A 116 5.75 -13.46 -19.34
C ASN A 116 4.97 -13.94 -20.59
N PRO A 117 5.18 -13.31 -21.77
CA PRO A 117 4.39 -13.61 -22.97
C PRO A 117 4.67 -14.98 -23.61
N VAL A 118 5.75 -15.66 -23.23
CA VAL A 118 6.15 -16.96 -23.83
C VAL A 118 5.69 -18.17 -23.04
N PHE A 119 5.12 -17.96 -21.85
CA PHE A 119 4.50 -19.01 -21.03
C PHE A 119 2.99 -18.86 -21.01
N THR A 120 2.27 -19.98 -20.89
CA THR A 120 0.81 -19.94 -20.69
C THR A 120 0.46 -19.38 -19.30
N VAL A 121 -0.76 -18.90 -19.14
CA VAL A 121 -1.17 -18.34 -17.84
C VAL A 121 -1.22 -19.41 -16.75
N GLY A 122 -1.59 -20.64 -17.10
CA GLY A 122 -1.59 -21.77 -16.16
C GLY A 122 -0.19 -22.17 -15.72
N GLU A 123 0.81 -22.14 -16.62
CA GLU A 123 2.21 -22.41 -16.27
C GLU A 123 2.75 -21.36 -15.29
N GLN A 124 2.45 -20.08 -15.47
CA GLN A 124 2.91 -19.00 -14.60
C GLN A 124 2.30 -19.08 -13.20
N ILE A 125 1.02 -19.46 -13.08
CA ILE A 125 0.40 -19.69 -11.78
C ILE A 125 0.98 -20.95 -11.12
N ALA A 126 1.12 -22.03 -11.89
CA ALA A 126 1.67 -23.31 -11.39
C ALA A 126 3.12 -23.17 -10.92
N GLU A 127 3.93 -22.34 -11.58
CA GLU A 127 5.31 -22.04 -11.16
C GLU A 127 5.36 -21.48 -9.74
N SER A 128 4.50 -20.51 -9.42
CA SER A 128 4.41 -19.95 -8.05
C SER A 128 4.10 -21.05 -7.01
N VAL A 129 3.20 -21.96 -7.34
CA VAL A 129 2.83 -23.09 -6.45
C VAL A 129 4.02 -24.06 -6.29
N LEU A 130 4.69 -24.41 -7.39
CA LEU A 130 5.85 -25.33 -7.34
C LEU A 130 7.03 -24.77 -6.55
N LEU A 131 7.24 -23.45 -6.58
CA LEU A 131 8.31 -22.80 -5.84
C LEU A 131 8.10 -22.78 -4.33
N HIS A 132 6.83 -22.73 -3.88
CA HIS A 132 6.50 -22.50 -2.48
C HIS A 132 5.80 -23.68 -1.80
N GLU A 133 5.15 -24.56 -2.55
CA GLU A 133 4.48 -25.74 -2.01
C GLU A 133 5.25 -27.01 -2.41
N HIS A 134 5.43 -27.92 -1.47
CA HIS A 134 6.05 -29.23 -1.74
C HIS A 134 5.04 -30.14 -2.46
N CYS A 135 4.77 -29.89 -3.74
CA CYS A 135 3.82 -30.65 -4.54
C CYS A 135 4.41 -31.05 -5.90
N ASP A 136 3.75 -32.00 -6.58
CA ASP A 136 4.11 -32.38 -7.94
C ASP A 136 3.49 -31.43 -8.99
N GLU A 137 3.99 -31.49 -10.23
CA GLU A 137 3.50 -30.65 -11.35
C GLU A 137 1.99 -30.82 -11.60
N ARG A 138 1.45 -32.00 -11.39
CA ARG A 138 0.01 -32.26 -11.60
C ARG A 138 -0.81 -31.48 -10.57
N THR A 139 -0.42 -31.53 -9.32
CA THR A 139 -1.09 -30.79 -8.23
C THR A 139 -0.97 -29.30 -8.45
N ALA A 140 0.22 -28.79 -8.85
CA ALA A 140 0.42 -27.38 -9.16
C ALA A 140 -0.48 -26.89 -10.31
N ARG A 141 -0.60 -27.67 -11.38
CA ARG A 141 -1.51 -27.36 -12.51
C ARG A 141 -2.97 -27.36 -12.07
N GLN A 142 -3.39 -28.34 -11.27
CA GLN A 142 -4.75 -28.35 -10.72
C GLN A 142 -5.00 -27.10 -9.88
N ARG A 143 -4.07 -26.70 -9.02
CA ARG A 143 -4.16 -25.46 -8.22
C ARG A 143 -4.26 -24.24 -9.11
N ALA A 144 -3.48 -24.17 -10.20
CA ALA A 144 -3.57 -23.07 -11.17
C ALA A 144 -4.95 -22.97 -11.83
N GLU A 145 -5.55 -24.10 -12.21
CA GLU A 145 -6.91 -24.15 -12.75
C GLU A 145 -7.95 -23.68 -11.73
N GLU A 146 -7.82 -24.09 -10.46
CA GLU A 146 -8.68 -23.64 -9.36
C GLU A 146 -8.56 -22.13 -9.14
N MET A 147 -7.34 -21.60 -9.16
CA MET A 147 -7.10 -20.15 -9.02
C MET A 147 -7.70 -19.36 -10.17
N LEU A 148 -7.58 -19.83 -11.42
CA LEU A 148 -8.23 -19.20 -12.58
C LEU A 148 -9.76 -19.14 -12.39
N GLN A 149 -10.37 -20.23 -11.93
CA GLN A 149 -11.81 -20.24 -11.65
C GLN A 149 -12.18 -19.25 -10.53
N LEU A 150 -11.38 -19.14 -9.48
CA LEU A 150 -11.61 -18.20 -8.37
C LEU A 150 -11.58 -16.74 -8.83
N VAL A 151 -10.74 -16.39 -9.82
CA VAL A 151 -10.70 -15.05 -10.42
C VAL A 151 -11.69 -14.88 -11.59
N GLY A 152 -12.58 -15.86 -11.81
CA GLY A 152 -13.62 -15.79 -12.85
C GLY A 152 -13.11 -16.06 -14.28
N ILE A 153 -12.00 -16.77 -14.43
CA ILE A 153 -11.48 -17.24 -15.73
C ILE A 153 -11.75 -18.75 -15.85
N PRO A 154 -12.38 -19.23 -16.93
CA PRO A 154 -12.57 -20.66 -17.14
C PRO A 154 -11.23 -21.42 -17.15
N LYS A 155 -11.16 -22.56 -16.44
CA LYS A 155 -9.95 -23.35 -16.28
C LYS A 155 -9.39 -23.88 -17.61
N GLU A 156 -10.23 -24.07 -18.62
CA GLU A 156 -9.87 -24.51 -19.98
C GLU A 156 -8.90 -23.53 -20.65
N ARG A 157 -8.90 -22.27 -20.19
CA ARG A 157 -8.02 -21.22 -20.69
C ARG A 157 -6.63 -21.22 -20.06
N ALA A 158 -6.33 -22.15 -19.13
CA ALA A 158 -5.01 -22.28 -18.51
C ALA A 158 -3.86 -22.46 -19.52
N ASN A 159 -4.15 -23.08 -20.67
CA ASN A 159 -3.17 -23.32 -21.73
C ASN A 159 -3.07 -22.16 -22.76
N GLU A 160 -3.75 -21.05 -22.52
CA GLU A 160 -3.66 -19.85 -23.37
C GLU A 160 -2.53 -18.93 -22.92
N TYR A 161 -2.05 -18.11 -23.85
CA TYR A 161 -0.97 -17.15 -23.63
C TYR A 161 -1.51 -15.76 -23.24
N PRO A 162 -0.73 -14.93 -22.54
CA PRO A 162 -1.18 -13.60 -22.09
C PRO A 162 -1.74 -12.70 -23.19
N HIS A 163 -1.23 -12.80 -24.44
CA HIS A 163 -1.72 -11.99 -25.56
C HIS A 163 -3.16 -12.32 -25.99
N GLN A 164 -3.70 -13.47 -25.57
CA GLN A 164 -5.08 -13.90 -25.85
C GLN A 164 -6.09 -13.35 -24.82
N PHE A 165 -5.62 -12.60 -23.80
CA PHE A 165 -6.43 -12.05 -22.72
C PHE A 165 -6.58 -10.55 -22.86
N SER A 166 -7.77 -10.01 -22.48
CA SER A 166 -7.99 -8.58 -22.31
C SER A 166 -7.19 -8.03 -21.11
N GLY A 167 -7.04 -6.71 -21.02
CA GLY A 167 -6.34 -6.08 -19.87
C GLY A 167 -6.90 -6.51 -18.52
N GLY A 168 -8.22 -6.45 -18.34
CA GLY A 168 -8.86 -6.89 -17.11
C GLY A 168 -8.70 -8.39 -16.83
N MET A 169 -8.62 -9.24 -17.86
CA MET A 169 -8.34 -10.67 -17.67
C MET A 169 -6.88 -10.91 -17.29
N LYS A 170 -5.92 -10.17 -17.88
CA LYS A 170 -4.51 -10.23 -17.47
C LYS A 170 -4.35 -9.82 -16.01
N GLN A 171 -5.05 -8.76 -15.57
CA GLN A 171 -5.06 -8.36 -14.18
C GLN A 171 -5.56 -9.46 -13.25
N ARG A 172 -6.66 -10.13 -13.62
CA ARG A 172 -7.17 -11.29 -12.87
C ARG A 172 -6.16 -12.44 -12.80
N VAL A 173 -5.39 -12.69 -13.87
CA VAL A 173 -4.30 -13.69 -13.86
C VAL A 173 -3.18 -13.27 -12.90
N VAL A 174 -2.75 -12.00 -12.90
CA VAL A 174 -1.74 -11.48 -11.96
C VAL A 174 -2.21 -11.63 -10.51
N ILE A 175 -3.48 -11.33 -10.23
CA ILE A 175 -4.08 -11.56 -8.91
C ILE A 175 -4.10 -13.05 -8.55
N ALA A 176 -4.40 -13.94 -9.50
CA ALA A 176 -4.36 -15.38 -9.29
C ALA A 176 -2.93 -15.86 -8.94
N ILE A 177 -1.90 -15.35 -9.63
CA ILE A 177 -0.49 -15.65 -9.31
C ILE A 177 -0.17 -15.17 -7.88
N ALA A 178 -0.52 -13.93 -7.54
CA ALA A 178 -0.22 -13.34 -6.24
C ALA A 178 -0.89 -14.09 -5.07
N LEU A 179 -2.06 -14.68 -5.30
CA LEU A 179 -2.83 -15.39 -4.27
C LEU A 179 -2.67 -16.92 -4.32
N ALA A 180 -1.92 -17.48 -5.28
CA ALA A 180 -1.83 -18.93 -5.50
C ALA A 180 -1.39 -19.73 -4.27
N CYS A 181 -0.49 -19.15 -3.45
CA CYS A 181 0.06 -19.76 -2.25
C CYS A 181 -0.59 -19.27 -0.94
N ASN A 182 -1.77 -18.68 -0.99
CA ASN A 182 -2.52 -18.14 0.16
C ASN A 182 -1.67 -17.25 1.08
N PRO A 183 -1.10 -16.13 0.59
CA PRO A 183 -0.24 -15.27 1.38
C PRO A 183 -1.00 -14.64 2.56
N LYS A 184 -0.30 -14.42 3.67
CA LYS A 184 -0.85 -13.74 4.86
C LYS A 184 -0.96 -12.23 4.65
N LEU A 185 -0.07 -11.68 3.81
CA LEU A 185 -0.04 -10.26 3.44
C LEU A 185 0.00 -10.11 1.92
N LEU A 186 -0.94 -9.35 1.38
CA LEU A 186 -0.95 -8.93 -0.02
C LEU A 186 -0.63 -7.44 -0.12
N LEU A 187 0.39 -7.09 -0.89
CA LEU A 187 0.71 -5.72 -1.27
C LEU A 187 0.13 -5.47 -2.66
N ALA A 188 -0.86 -4.59 -2.76
CA ALA A 188 -1.53 -4.27 -4.03
C ALA A 188 -1.16 -2.83 -4.44
N ASP A 189 -0.18 -2.69 -5.33
CA ASP A 189 0.31 -1.40 -5.81
C ASP A 189 -0.45 -0.98 -7.06
N GLU A 190 -1.41 -0.08 -6.89
CA GLU A 190 -2.31 0.43 -7.93
C GLU A 190 -2.94 -0.69 -8.80
N PRO A 191 -3.56 -1.71 -8.22
CA PRO A 191 -3.93 -2.94 -8.93
C PRO A 191 -5.02 -2.77 -9.98
N THR A 192 -5.65 -1.60 -10.06
CA THR A 192 -6.74 -1.30 -10.99
C THR A 192 -6.40 -0.16 -11.96
N THR A 193 -5.19 0.37 -11.92
CA THR A 193 -4.72 1.40 -12.86
C THR A 193 -4.77 0.84 -14.29
N ALA A 194 -5.20 1.67 -15.23
CA ALA A 194 -5.41 1.35 -16.65
C ALA A 194 -6.58 0.38 -16.96
N LEU A 195 -7.49 0.15 -16.02
CA LEU A 195 -8.76 -0.53 -16.27
C LEU A 195 -9.90 0.48 -16.43
N ASP A 196 -10.89 0.13 -17.24
CA ASP A 196 -12.13 0.90 -17.26
C ASP A 196 -12.92 0.75 -15.94
N VAL A 197 -13.74 1.75 -15.61
CA VAL A 197 -14.45 1.84 -14.31
C VAL A 197 -15.27 0.59 -13.98
N THR A 198 -15.90 -0.02 -14.98
CA THR A 198 -16.73 -1.21 -14.77
C THR A 198 -15.90 -2.43 -14.43
N ILE A 199 -14.78 -2.64 -15.14
CA ILE A 199 -13.85 -3.74 -14.87
C ILE A 199 -13.11 -3.51 -13.55
N GLN A 200 -12.75 -2.27 -13.23
CA GLN A 200 -12.16 -1.89 -11.95
C GLN A 200 -13.03 -2.33 -10.76
N ALA A 201 -14.33 -1.99 -10.75
CA ALA A 201 -15.25 -2.40 -9.70
C ALA A 201 -15.31 -3.95 -9.57
N GLN A 202 -15.43 -4.66 -10.69
CA GLN A 202 -15.45 -6.13 -10.68
C GLN A 202 -14.17 -6.77 -10.14
N VAL A 203 -13.00 -6.17 -10.42
CA VAL A 203 -11.70 -6.64 -9.93
C VAL A 203 -11.59 -6.39 -8.43
N LEU A 204 -12.04 -5.23 -7.94
CA LEU A 204 -12.05 -4.90 -6.52
C LEU A 204 -12.95 -5.84 -5.71
N ASP A 205 -14.20 -6.03 -6.14
CA ASP A 205 -15.13 -6.97 -5.50
C ASP A 205 -14.54 -8.40 -5.41
N MET A 206 -13.90 -8.84 -6.49
CA MET A 206 -13.23 -10.13 -6.54
C MET A 206 -12.07 -10.18 -5.53
N MET A 207 -11.21 -9.15 -5.47
CA MET A 207 -10.07 -9.08 -4.53
C MET A 207 -10.55 -9.13 -3.08
N ILE A 208 -11.59 -8.37 -2.73
CA ILE A 208 -12.19 -8.37 -1.38
C ILE A 208 -12.73 -9.77 -1.04
N SER A 209 -13.48 -10.38 -1.96
CA SER A 209 -14.02 -11.73 -1.75
C SER A 209 -12.92 -12.78 -1.56
N LEU A 210 -11.85 -12.71 -2.34
CA LEU A 210 -10.71 -13.63 -2.22
C LEU A 210 -9.93 -13.40 -0.91
N LYS A 211 -9.66 -12.14 -0.55
CA LYS A 211 -9.04 -11.75 0.72
C LYS A 211 -9.78 -12.33 1.92
N GLN A 212 -11.11 -12.21 1.94
CA GLN A 212 -11.94 -12.77 3.01
C GLN A 212 -11.89 -14.30 3.06
N LYS A 213 -11.95 -14.96 1.90
CA LYS A 213 -11.90 -16.44 1.82
C LYS A 213 -10.56 -17.01 2.25
N MET A 214 -9.47 -16.28 2.02
CA MET A 214 -8.09 -16.72 2.28
C MET A 214 -7.53 -16.18 3.60
N ASP A 215 -8.30 -15.38 4.35
CA ASP A 215 -7.87 -14.73 5.62
C ASP A 215 -6.57 -13.91 5.43
N THR A 216 -6.45 -13.23 4.28
CA THR A 216 -5.29 -12.43 3.88
C THR A 216 -5.45 -11.00 4.37
N SER A 217 -4.40 -10.39 4.93
CA SER A 217 -4.34 -8.95 5.20
C SER A 217 -3.83 -8.22 3.96
N MET A 218 -4.16 -6.93 3.78
CA MET A 218 -3.78 -6.22 2.56
C MET A 218 -3.28 -4.80 2.84
N ILE A 219 -2.22 -4.39 2.15
CA ILE A 219 -1.91 -2.97 1.93
C ILE A 219 -2.36 -2.63 0.51
N PHE A 220 -3.31 -1.71 0.42
CA PHE A 220 -3.84 -1.23 -0.84
C PHE A 220 -3.29 0.16 -1.16
N ILE A 221 -2.41 0.23 -2.14
CA ILE A 221 -1.75 1.46 -2.57
C ILE A 221 -2.55 2.04 -3.74
N THR A 222 -3.00 3.27 -3.59
CA THR A 222 -3.73 3.99 -4.64
C THR A 222 -3.67 5.50 -4.44
N HIS A 223 -4.03 6.25 -5.47
CA HIS A 223 -4.33 7.67 -5.39
C HIS A 223 -5.85 7.95 -5.40
N ASP A 224 -6.69 6.91 -5.55
CA ASP A 224 -8.14 7.02 -5.59
C ASP A 224 -8.75 6.83 -4.19
N LEU A 225 -9.17 7.96 -3.59
CA LEU A 225 -9.80 7.98 -2.26
C LEU A 225 -11.19 7.33 -2.25
N GLY A 226 -11.89 7.29 -3.39
CA GLY A 226 -13.19 6.62 -3.49
C GLY A 226 -13.06 5.12 -3.26
N ILE A 227 -12.05 4.49 -3.87
CA ILE A 227 -11.75 3.07 -3.64
C ILE A 227 -11.37 2.83 -2.18
N VAL A 228 -10.53 3.69 -1.61
CA VAL A 228 -10.10 3.57 -0.21
C VAL A 228 -11.28 3.61 0.74
N ALA A 229 -12.23 4.53 0.51
CA ALA A 229 -13.47 4.63 1.30
C ALA A 229 -14.33 3.36 1.27
N GLU A 230 -14.28 2.62 0.16
CA GLU A 230 -15.09 1.43 -0.06
C GLU A 230 -14.50 0.16 0.57
N ILE A 231 -13.16 0.03 0.55
CA ILE A 231 -12.53 -1.27 0.85
C ILE A 231 -11.60 -1.29 2.07
N CYS A 232 -11.08 -0.13 2.52
CA CYS A 232 -10.08 -0.09 3.58
C CYS A 232 -10.69 0.01 4.98
N ASP A 233 -10.00 -0.57 5.97
CA ASP A 233 -10.34 -0.44 7.40
C ASP A 233 -9.63 0.76 8.02
N GLU A 234 -8.36 0.98 7.63
CA GLU A 234 -7.51 2.08 8.06
C GLU A 234 -6.85 2.76 6.86
N VAL A 235 -6.44 4.01 7.04
CA VAL A 235 -5.80 4.82 6.00
C VAL A 235 -4.54 5.48 6.56
N ALA A 236 -3.46 5.40 5.77
CA ALA A 236 -2.25 6.18 5.98
C ALA A 236 -2.02 7.09 4.76
N VAL A 237 -2.03 8.40 5.00
CA VAL A 237 -1.80 9.41 3.97
C VAL A 237 -0.32 9.75 3.93
N MET A 238 0.29 9.56 2.77
CA MET A 238 1.74 9.72 2.58
C MET A 238 2.04 10.95 1.70
N TYR A 239 3.00 11.76 2.13
CA TYR A 239 3.49 12.92 1.40
C TYR A 239 5.01 13.07 1.56
N ALA A 240 5.73 13.19 0.45
CA ALA A 240 7.20 13.40 0.43
C ALA A 240 7.96 12.43 1.37
N GLY A 241 7.65 11.14 1.28
CA GLY A 241 8.30 10.10 2.05
C GLY A 241 7.83 9.95 3.51
N ARG A 242 6.84 10.70 3.98
CA ARG A 242 6.35 10.65 5.35
C ARG A 242 4.87 10.31 5.44
N ILE A 243 4.46 9.61 6.48
CA ILE A 243 3.04 9.49 6.83
C ILE A 243 2.67 10.78 7.57
N ILE A 244 1.75 11.54 7.00
CA ILE A 244 1.35 12.85 7.52
C ILE A 244 0.02 12.81 8.27
N GLU A 245 -0.81 11.82 7.98
CA GLU A 245 -2.06 11.54 8.70
C GLU A 245 -2.35 10.05 8.61
N ARG A 246 -2.79 9.43 9.70
CA ARG A 246 -3.28 8.05 9.74
C ARG A 246 -4.44 7.93 10.70
N GLY A 247 -5.34 6.98 10.43
CA GLY A 247 -6.49 6.71 11.28
C GLY A 247 -7.40 5.66 10.64
N ASN A 248 -8.51 5.36 11.31
CA ASN A 248 -9.58 4.61 10.66
C ASN A 248 -10.27 5.46 9.58
N LEU A 249 -11.13 4.84 8.76
CA LEU A 249 -11.81 5.55 7.66
C LEU A 249 -12.58 6.79 8.15
N ASP A 250 -13.34 6.68 9.24
CA ASP A 250 -14.15 7.79 9.74
C ASP A 250 -13.29 8.97 10.19
N GLU A 251 -12.18 8.68 10.87
CA GLU A 251 -11.23 9.70 11.35
C GLU A 251 -10.58 10.47 10.21
N VAL A 252 -10.11 9.76 9.17
CA VAL A 252 -9.41 10.40 8.05
C VAL A 252 -10.39 11.06 7.08
N PHE A 253 -11.57 10.47 6.83
CA PHE A 253 -12.53 10.97 5.85
C PHE A 253 -13.47 12.04 6.40
N ASN A 254 -14.00 11.85 7.62
CA ASN A 254 -14.99 12.75 8.22
C ASN A 254 -14.37 13.70 9.24
N HIS A 255 -13.23 13.34 9.84
CA HIS A 255 -12.55 14.10 10.88
C HIS A 255 -11.10 14.44 10.52
N THR A 256 -10.85 14.63 9.22
CA THR A 256 -9.54 15.05 8.68
C THR A 256 -8.88 16.14 9.51
N LYS A 257 -7.57 16.04 9.73
CA LYS A 257 -6.78 17.00 10.49
C LYS A 257 -5.61 17.60 9.70
N HIS A 258 -5.03 16.88 8.74
CA HIS A 258 -3.90 17.42 8.00
C HIS A 258 -4.35 18.26 6.80
N PRO A 259 -3.78 19.48 6.59
CA PRO A 259 -4.15 20.34 5.46
C PRO A 259 -3.94 19.72 4.07
N TYR A 260 -3.02 18.79 3.91
CA TYR A 260 -2.84 18.06 2.66
C TYR A 260 -3.98 17.09 2.41
N THR A 261 -4.40 16.34 3.44
CA THR A 261 -5.54 15.43 3.35
C THR A 261 -6.83 16.19 3.04
N GLU A 262 -7.04 17.34 3.70
CA GLU A 262 -8.13 18.28 3.37
C GLU A 262 -8.06 18.69 1.89
N GLY A 263 -6.88 19.04 1.39
CA GLY A 263 -6.67 19.40 -0.02
C GLY A 263 -6.97 18.26 -0.99
N LEU A 264 -6.63 17.01 -0.65
CA LEU A 264 -6.97 15.85 -1.45
C LEU A 264 -8.49 15.69 -1.58
N PHE A 265 -9.24 15.80 -0.47
CA PHE A 265 -10.70 15.72 -0.50
C PHE A 265 -11.34 16.88 -1.27
N ASN A 266 -10.82 18.12 -1.13
CA ASN A 266 -11.32 19.29 -1.85
C ASN A 266 -11.04 19.23 -3.35
N SER A 267 -10.15 18.36 -3.79
CA SER A 267 -9.85 18.11 -5.20
C SER A 267 -10.79 17.08 -5.83
N LEU A 268 -11.63 16.39 -5.04
CA LEU A 268 -12.61 15.43 -5.53
C LEU A 268 -13.89 16.18 -5.99
N PRO A 269 -14.54 15.70 -7.08
CA PRO A 269 -15.84 16.24 -7.47
C PRO A 269 -16.91 15.91 -6.40
N ASP A 270 -17.66 16.93 -6.04
CA ASP A 270 -18.85 16.75 -5.20
C ASP A 270 -20.01 16.22 -6.07
N ILE A 271 -20.46 14.98 -5.76
CA ILE A 271 -21.54 14.31 -6.52
C ILE A 271 -22.88 15.04 -6.29
N ASP A 272 -23.10 15.59 -5.11
CA ASP A 272 -24.34 16.26 -4.74
C ASP A 272 -24.38 17.70 -5.25
N ASN A 273 -23.22 18.33 -5.40
CA ASN A 273 -23.10 19.71 -5.92
C ASN A 273 -22.22 19.76 -7.18
N ARG A 274 -22.81 19.42 -8.33
CA ARG A 274 -22.13 19.41 -9.65
C ARG A 274 -21.63 20.76 -10.13
N THR A 275 -22.02 21.84 -9.47
CA THR A 275 -21.60 23.22 -9.81
C THR A 275 -20.45 23.71 -8.91
N SER A 276 -20.02 22.94 -7.92
CA SER A 276 -18.87 23.29 -7.09
C SER A 276 -17.59 23.31 -7.95
N GLU A 277 -16.80 24.37 -7.81
CA GLU A 277 -15.47 24.43 -8.43
C GLU A 277 -14.53 23.46 -7.73
N LEU A 278 -13.77 22.71 -8.51
CA LEU A 278 -12.70 21.89 -7.98
C LEU A 278 -11.56 22.77 -7.46
N HIS A 279 -11.09 22.48 -6.26
CA HIS A 279 -9.97 23.18 -5.64
C HIS A 279 -8.73 22.29 -5.60
N PRO A 280 -8.00 22.13 -6.72
CA PRO A 280 -6.78 21.32 -6.74
C PRO A 280 -5.72 21.92 -5.83
N ILE A 281 -4.90 21.07 -5.23
CA ILE A 281 -3.76 21.50 -4.41
C ILE A 281 -2.77 22.23 -5.33
N PRO A 282 -2.45 23.52 -5.09
CA PRO A 282 -1.58 24.28 -5.97
C PRO A 282 -0.13 23.83 -5.90
N GLY A 283 0.62 24.04 -7.00
CA GLY A 283 2.05 23.77 -7.08
C GLY A 283 2.39 22.28 -7.27
N LEU A 284 3.68 21.97 -7.18
CA LEU A 284 4.23 20.63 -7.34
C LEU A 284 4.72 20.09 -5.99
N MET A 285 4.85 18.77 -5.89
CA MET A 285 5.55 18.14 -4.77
C MET A 285 6.99 18.69 -4.66
N PRO A 286 7.53 18.79 -3.45
CA PRO A 286 8.91 19.20 -3.27
C PRO A 286 9.87 18.20 -3.92
N ASP A 287 11.01 18.71 -4.35
CA ASP A 287 12.11 17.89 -4.87
C ASP A 287 12.60 16.94 -3.76
N PRO A 288 12.51 15.62 -3.94
CA PRO A 288 12.91 14.66 -2.93
C PRO A 288 14.42 14.61 -2.68
N THR A 289 15.22 15.31 -3.50
CA THR A 289 16.67 15.49 -3.28
C THR A 289 16.99 16.68 -2.36
N LYS A 290 15.99 17.55 -2.11
CA LYS A 290 16.15 18.80 -1.33
C LYS A 290 14.93 19.06 -0.45
N LEU A 291 14.57 18.08 0.36
CA LEU A 291 13.44 18.23 1.28
C LEU A 291 13.72 19.31 2.33
N PRO A 292 12.73 20.12 2.72
CA PRO A 292 12.87 21.11 3.79
C PRO A 292 13.07 20.43 5.13
N LYS A 293 13.72 21.12 6.08
CA LYS A 293 13.88 20.64 7.46
C LYS A 293 12.56 20.48 8.21
N GLY A 294 11.59 21.31 7.86
CA GLY A 294 10.26 21.32 8.44
C GLY A 294 9.25 20.51 7.63
N CYS A 295 8.04 21.05 7.52
CA CYS A 295 6.95 20.41 6.77
C CYS A 295 7.17 20.50 5.27
N ALA A 296 7.27 19.34 4.61
CA ALA A 296 7.41 19.26 3.16
C ALA A 296 6.20 19.84 2.40
N PHE A 297 5.02 19.86 3.03
CA PHE A 297 3.82 20.46 2.46
C PHE A 297 3.72 21.98 2.67
N ALA A 298 4.55 22.60 3.52
CA ALA A 298 4.45 24.02 3.86
C ALA A 298 4.38 24.97 2.63
N PRO A 299 5.13 24.76 1.53
CA PRO A 299 5.04 25.62 0.34
C PRO A 299 3.68 25.61 -0.37
N ARG A 300 2.86 24.56 -0.15
CA ARG A 300 1.55 24.36 -0.77
C ARG A 300 0.40 24.52 0.25
N CYS A 301 0.73 24.65 1.54
CA CYS A 301 -0.24 24.63 2.63
C CYS A 301 -0.91 26.01 2.77
N PRO A 302 -2.25 26.11 2.72
CA PRO A 302 -2.96 27.39 2.93
C PRO A 302 -2.86 27.91 4.36
N TYR A 303 -2.41 27.08 5.31
CA TYR A 303 -2.25 27.42 6.72
C TYR A 303 -0.78 27.52 7.14
N ALA A 304 0.16 27.59 6.17
CA ALA A 304 1.58 27.60 6.47
C ALA A 304 1.98 28.79 7.34
N ARG A 305 2.83 28.51 8.33
CA ARG A 305 3.44 29.50 9.23
C ARG A 305 4.96 29.41 9.10
N PRO A 306 5.75 30.42 9.48
CA PRO A 306 7.21 30.37 9.42
C PRO A 306 7.80 29.14 10.11
N GLU A 307 7.24 28.73 11.26
CA GLU A 307 7.67 27.57 12.02
C GLU A 307 7.51 26.26 11.24
N CYS A 308 6.54 26.18 10.33
CA CYS A 308 6.34 24.99 9.50
C CYS A 308 7.52 24.70 8.56
N ILE A 309 8.30 25.72 8.19
CA ILE A 309 9.44 25.61 7.25
C ILE A 309 10.71 25.20 7.98
N GLU A 310 10.93 25.74 9.18
CA GLU A 310 12.21 25.69 9.87
C GLU A 310 12.31 24.58 10.92
N THR A 311 11.17 24.17 11.52
CA THR A 311 11.15 23.21 12.62
C THR A 311 10.67 21.83 12.18
N PRO A 312 11.30 20.76 12.67
CA PRO A 312 10.81 19.40 12.42
C PRO A 312 9.36 19.25 12.87
N GLN A 313 8.60 18.49 12.08
CA GLN A 313 7.20 18.17 12.41
C GLN A 313 7.13 17.22 13.60
N VAL A 314 6.10 17.40 14.42
CA VAL A 314 5.82 16.52 15.55
C VAL A 314 4.47 15.85 15.32
N GLU A 315 4.43 14.55 15.51
CA GLU A 315 3.19 13.77 15.45
C GLU A 315 2.31 14.12 16.65
N LYS A 316 1.02 14.38 16.40
CA LYS A 316 0.01 14.60 17.43
C LYS A 316 -1.08 13.55 17.29
N HIS A 317 -1.40 12.89 18.41
CA HIS A 317 -2.50 11.94 18.49
C HIS A 317 -3.80 12.64 18.89
N PHE A 318 -4.88 12.37 18.15
CA PHE A 318 -6.24 12.84 18.43
C PHE A 318 -7.10 11.71 19.02
N SER A 319 -6.74 10.44 18.72
CA SER A 319 -7.30 9.23 19.30
C SER A 319 -6.20 8.15 19.39
N GLU A 320 -6.55 6.93 19.76
CA GLU A 320 -5.63 5.78 19.75
C GLU A 320 -5.15 5.44 18.33
N THR A 321 -6.00 5.66 17.32
CA THR A 321 -5.72 5.36 15.91
C THR A 321 -5.39 6.59 15.10
N HIS A 322 -5.93 7.77 15.43
CA HIS A 322 -5.77 9.01 14.66
C HIS A 322 -4.52 9.80 15.06
N ALA A 323 -3.53 9.78 14.21
CA ALA A 323 -2.28 10.51 14.38
C ALA A 323 -2.00 11.41 13.17
N VAL A 324 -1.47 12.61 13.43
CA VAL A 324 -1.27 13.67 12.43
C VAL A 324 0.07 14.36 12.63
N MET A 325 0.84 14.50 11.57
CA MET A 325 2.14 15.17 11.56
C MET A 325 1.97 16.63 11.10
N CYS A 326 1.45 17.50 11.99
CA CYS A 326 1.23 18.92 11.71
C CYS A 326 1.54 19.80 12.91
N SER A 327 2.58 20.65 12.80
CA SER A 327 2.99 21.57 13.88
C SER A 327 1.97 22.66 14.19
N ALA A 328 1.02 22.96 13.28
CA ALA A 328 -0.01 23.98 13.54
C ALA A 328 -0.89 23.61 14.74
N TYR A 329 -1.05 22.34 15.06
CA TYR A 329 -1.78 21.85 16.24
C TYR A 329 -1.04 22.01 17.57
N GLN A 330 0.13 22.64 17.58
CA GLN A 330 0.71 23.19 18.83
C GLN A 330 -0.12 24.37 19.36
N ASP A 331 -0.83 25.07 18.45
CA ASP A 331 -1.85 26.04 18.83
C ASP A 331 -3.18 25.30 19.12
N PRO A 332 -3.70 25.33 20.36
CA PRO A 332 -4.94 24.65 20.74
C PRO A 332 -6.19 25.15 19.98
N ASN A 333 -6.11 26.36 19.43
CA ASN A 333 -7.20 26.98 18.69
C ASN A 333 -7.13 26.72 17.18
N PHE A 334 -6.06 26.10 16.70
CA PHE A 334 -5.94 25.81 15.27
C PHE A 334 -6.97 24.79 14.84
N ARG A 335 -7.67 25.09 13.76
CA ARG A 335 -8.59 24.20 13.03
C ARG A 335 -8.37 24.38 11.54
N ILE A 336 -8.53 23.33 10.76
CA ILE A 336 -8.66 23.41 9.31
C ILE A 336 -10.12 23.69 8.94
N ARG A 337 -10.39 24.19 7.73
CA ARG A 337 -11.74 24.60 7.32
C ARG A 337 -12.75 23.45 7.35
N ARG A 338 -12.31 22.23 7.02
CA ARG A 338 -13.16 21.03 7.05
C ARG A 338 -13.63 20.64 8.46
N GLU A 339 -12.99 21.12 9.52
CA GLU A 339 -13.43 20.94 10.90
C GLU A 339 -14.52 21.95 11.33
N GLU A 340 -14.70 23.04 10.56
CA GLU A 340 -15.63 24.12 10.87
C GLU A 340 -17.01 23.92 10.22
N GLY A 341 -17.16 22.94 9.30
CA GLY A 341 -18.40 22.62 8.59
C GLY A 341 -19.04 21.35 9.09
#